data_b1d908af7490cbafaf6a0877a6eda922
#
_entry.id   b1d908af7490cbafaf6a0877a6eda922
#
_cell.length_a   1.000
_cell.length_b   1.000
_cell.length_c   1.000
_cell.angle_alpha   90.00
_cell.angle_beta   90.00
_cell.angle_gamma   90.00
#
_symmetry.space_group_name_H-M   'P 1'
#
loop_
_entity.id
_entity.type
_entity.pdbx_description
1 polymer ?
#
loop_
_entity_poly.entity_id
_entity_poly.type
_entity_poly.pdbx_seq_one_letter_code
_entity_poly.pdbx_strand_id
1 'polypeptide(L)'
;MLRCRAFCELVVTTHRLLAMFTCLLLAGCTTLAGKPTATSPCPFEQVWDTAIVALEGVRLQAADKAAGVVETNWVEVESTTQAGALQRDVNKERVKYVVEVKRVGTGAAATVLQLREIWSPMGVKMNQWRAVPGNPREEAAVAAEIARRLKEKGC
;
A
#
# COMPACT_ATOMS: atom_id res chain seq x y z
N MET A 1 55.64 30.09 -21.02
CA MET A 1 54.96 29.61 -19.80
C MET A 1 53.43 29.87 -19.82
N LEU A 2 52.74 29.70 -20.96
CA LEU A 2 51.33 30.02 -21.09
C LEU A 2 50.39 28.82 -21.42
N ARG A 3 50.88 27.60 -21.46
CA ARG A 3 50.09 26.43 -21.89
C ARG A 3 49.57 25.55 -20.75
N CYS A 4 49.97 25.75 -19.49
CA CYS A 4 49.51 24.93 -18.34
C CYS A 4 48.27 25.46 -17.66
N ARG A 5 47.89 26.77 -17.80
CA ARG A 5 46.69 27.32 -17.14
C ARG A 5 45.37 26.91 -17.80
N ALA A 6 45.37 26.76 -19.13
CA ALA A 6 44.14 26.39 -19.85
C ALA A 6 43.71 24.94 -19.61
N PHE A 7 44.63 24.06 -19.30
CA PHE A 7 44.31 22.64 -19.05
C PHE A 7 43.74 22.38 -17.66
N CYS A 8 44.11 23.21 -16.69
CA CYS A 8 43.60 23.07 -15.31
C CYS A 8 42.17 23.56 -15.17
N GLU A 9 41.77 24.60 -15.92
CA GLU A 9 40.37 25.08 -15.89
C GLU A 9 39.39 24.15 -16.61
N LEU A 10 39.87 23.46 -17.67
CA LEU A 10 39.02 22.49 -18.38
C LEU A 10 38.70 21.26 -17.55
N VAL A 11 39.64 20.79 -16.74
CA VAL A 11 39.47 19.62 -15.88
C VAL A 11 38.52 19.93 -14.72
N VAL A 12 38.57 21.13 -14.14
CA VAL A 12 37.68 21.55 -13.05
C VAL A 12 36.24 21.71 -13.52
N THR A 13 36.06 22.19 -14.76
CA THR A 13 34.71 22.40 -15.33
C THR A 13 34.04 21.05 -15.66
N THR A 14 34.80 20.09 -16.18
CA THR A 14 34.25 18.74 -16.46
C THR A 14 33.90 17.98 -15.20
N HIS A 15 34.66 18.12 -14.11
CA HIS A 15 34.31 17.54 -12.81
C HIS A 15 33.05 18.13 -12.20
N ARG A 16 32.83 19.44 -12.36
CA ARG A 16 31.61 20.10 -11.87
C ARG A 16 30.36 19.69 -12.66
N LEU A 17 30.46 19.52 -13.97
CA LEU A 17 29.37 19.03 -14.80
C LEU A 17 29.05 17.57 -14.52
N LEU A 18 30.06 16.72 -14.29
CA LEU A 18 29.86 15.30 -13.93
C LEU A 18 29.19 15.16 -12.55
N ALA A 19 29.59 16.01 -11.57
CA ALA A 19 28.97 16.02 -10.25
C ALA A 19 27.52 16.50 -10.27
N MET A 20 27.18 17.47 -11.12
CA MET A 20 25.78 17.90 -11.30
C MET A 20 24.92 16.81 -11.97
N PHE A 21 25.48 16.09 -12.94
CA PHE A 21 24.76 15.02 -13.64
C PHE A 21 24.51 13.80 -12.74
N THR A 22 25.45 13.47 -11.85
CA THR A 22 25.26 12.41 -10.84
C THR A 22 24.23 12.78 -9.77
N CYS A 23 24.14 14.05 -9.36
CA CYS A 23 23.08 14.49 -8.44
C CYS A 23 21.68 14.44 -9.08
N LEU A 24 21.54 14.72 -10.38
CA LEU A 24 20.23 14.62 -11.06
C LEU A 24 19.74 13.19 -11.21
N LEU A 25 20.64 12.21 -11.30
CA LEU A 25 20.29 10.79 -11.40
C LEU A 25 19.85 10.18 -10.05
N LEU A 26 20.23 10.80 -8.93
CA LEU A 26 19.82 10.36 -7.58
C LEU A 26 18.49 10.94 -7.11
N ALA A 27 17.97 11.97 -7.79
CA ALA A 27 16.66 12.55 -7.47
C ALA A 27 15.47 11.72 -8.01
N GLY A 28 15.73 10.63 -8.70
CA GLY A 28 14.73 9.67 -9.17
C GLY A 28 14.34 8.62 -8.13
N CYS A 29 14.37 8.93 -6.83
CA CYS A 29 13.60 8.16 -5.85
C CYS A 29 12.13 8.40 -6.11
N THR A 30 11.55 7.65 -7.07
CA THR A 30 10.13 7.38 -7.07
C THR A 30 9.85 6.76 -5.70
N THR A 31 9.25 7.56 -4.82
CA THR A 31 8.58 7.03 -3.64
C THR A 31 7.56 6.06 -4.16
N LEU A 32 7.89 4.76 -4.15
CA LEU A 32 6.90 3.70 -4.18
C LEU A 32 5.94 4.09 -3.06
N ALA A 33 4.74 4.51 -3.42
CA ALA A 33 3.71 4.82 -2.44
C ALA A 33 3.60 3.59 -1.56
N GLY A 34 4.19 3.66 -0.37
CA GLY A 34 4.20 2.54 0.57
C GLY A 34 2.75 2.20 0.89
N LYS A 35 2.47 0.94 1.11
CA LYS A 35 1.16 0.50 1.57
C LYS A 35 0.80 1.27 2.84
N PRO A 36 -0.46 1.69 3.02
CA PRO A 36 -0.89 2.38 4.23
C PRO A 36 -0.56 1.56 5.47
N THR A 37 0.18 2.17 6.40
CA THR A 37 0.68 1.50 7.59
C THR A 37 0.43 2.35 8.82
N ALA A 38 -0.25 1.79 9.82
CA ALA A 38 -0.39 2.37 11.15
C ALA A 38 0.77 1.89 12.02
N THR A 39 1.70 2.79 12.34
CA THR A 39 2.83 2.49 13.25
C THR A 39 2.50 2.98 14.66
N SER A 40 2.79 2.18 15.68
CA SER A 40 2.49 2.50 17.08
C SER A 40 3.62 2.05 17.99
N PRO A 41 3.91 2.80 19.09
CA PRO A 41 4.81 2.37 20.16
C PRO A 41 4.22 1.24 20.99
N CYS A 42 2.95 0.91 20.81
CA CYS A 42 2.28 -0.16 21.55
C CYS A 42 2.80 -1.55 21.21
N PRO A 43 2.75 -2.48 22.19
CA PRO A 43 3.18 -3.85 21.98
C PRO A 43 2.32 -4.54 20.91
N PHE A 44 2.90 -5.52 20.23
CA PHE A 44 2.27 -6.31 19.18
C PHE A 44 0.86 -6.77 19.53
N GLU A 45 0.65 -7.27 20.74
CA GLU A 45 -0.64 -7.80 21.21
C GLU A 45 -1.75 -6.75 21.11
N GLN A 46 -1.45 -5.53 21.56
CA GLN A 46 -2.42 -4.43 21.55
C GLN A 46 -2.73 -3.95 20.12
N VAL A 47 -1.72 -3.90 19.25
CA VAL A 47 -1.90 -3.55 17.84
C VAL A 47 -2.70 -4.64 17.12
N TRP A 48 -2.41 -5.91 17.40
CA TRP A 48 -3.15 -7.06 16.88
C TRP A 48 -4.63 -7.03 17.24
N ASP A 49 -4.93 -6.92 18.53
CA ASP A 49 -6.33 -6.88 19.00
C ASP A 49 -7.08 -5.68 18.43
N THR A 50 -6.39 -4.54 18.30
CA THR A 50 -6.99 -3.34 17.71
C THR A 50 -7.24 -3.49 16.22
N ALA A 51 -6.36 -4.18 15.49
CA ALA A 51 -6.55 -4.47 14.07
C ALA A 51 -7.80 -5.37 13.84
N ILE A 52 -8.01 -6.38 14.69
CA ILE A 52 -9.22 -7.21 14.65
C ILE A 52 -10.47 -6.37 14.88
N VAL A 53 -10.47 -5.53 15.91
CA VAL A 53 -11.61 -4.67 16.25
C VAL A 53 -11.88 -3.61 15.16
N ALA A 54 -10.85 -3.13 14.48
CA ALA A 54 -11.02 -2.18 13.36
C ALA A 54 -11.71 -2.82 12.14
N LEU A 55 -11.69 -4.14 12.03
CA LEU A 55 -12.39 -4.91 10.99
C LEU A 55 -13.76 -5.43 11.46
N GLU A 56 -14.26 -4.97 12.63
CA GLU A 56 -15.60 -5.30 13.09
C GLU A 56 -16.67 -4.91 12.06
N GLY A 57 -17.62 -5.82 11.84
CA GLY A 57 -18.65 -5.67 10.79
C GLY A 57 -18.32 -6.46 9.52
N VAL A 58 -17.08 -6.91 9.34
CA VAL A 58 -16.70 -7.82 8.25
C VAL A 58 -16.33 -9.18 8.85
N ARG A 59 -16.95 -10.26 8.34
CA ARG A 59 -16.63 -11.60 8.83
C ARG A 59 -15.17 -11.94 8.53
N LEU A 60 -14.41 -12.36 9.55
CA LEU A 60 -13.05 -12.82 9.38
C LEU A 60 -13.02 -14.22 8.71
N GLN A 61 -12.09 -14.41 7.78
CA GLN A 61 -11.77 -15.70 7.17
C GLN A 61 -10.69 -16.41 7.98
N ALA A 62 -9.65 -15.67 8.36
CA ALA A 62 -8.52 -16.19 9.12
C ALA A 62 -7.95 -15.09 10.04
N ALA A 63 -7.41 -15.52 11.18
CA ALA A 63 -6.65 -14.69 12.10
C ALA A 63 -5.50 -15.53 12.66
N ASP A 64 -4.35 -15.45 11.99
CA ASP A 64 -3.12 -16.13 12.42
C ASP A 64 -2.22 -15.16 13.17
N LYS A 65 -2.29 -15.20 14.49
CA LYS A 65 -1.51 -14.33 15.37
C LYS A 65 -0.02 -14.64 15.33
N ALA A 66 0.36 -15.88 15.08
CA ALA A 66 1.77 -16.26 15.00
C ALA A 66 2.41 -15.69 13.73
N ALA A 67 1.70 -15.70 12.61
CA ALA A 67 2.11 -15.06 11.37
C ALA A 67 1.88 -13.54 11.39
N GLY A 68 1.05 -13.03 12.30
CA GLY A 68 0.65 -11.63 12.36
C GLY A 68 -0.30 -11.23 11.22
N VAL A 69 -1.14 -12.14 10.72
CA VAL A 69 -2.00 -11.90 9.55
C VAL A 69 -3.46 -12.09 9.91
N VAL A 70 -4.27 -11.08 9.64
CA VAL A 70 -5.74 -11.11 9.72
C VAL A 70 -6.31 -10.96 8.32
N GLU A 71 -7.20 -11.87 7.92
CA GLU A 71 -7.90 -11.80 6.64
C GLU A 71 -9.42 -11.79 6.85
N THR A 72 -10.12 -10.92 6.11
CA THR A 72 -11.59 -10.95 6.05
C THR A 72 -12.08 -11.91 4.97
N ASN A 73 -13.33 -12.32 5.05
CA ASN A 73 -14.00 -12.95 3.93
C ASN A 73 -14.16 -11.95 2.76
N TRP A 74 -14.36 -12.51 1.57
CA TRP A 74 -14.79 -11.72 0.43
C TRP A 74 -16.19 -11.15 0.67
N VAL A 75 -16.35 -9.86 0.38
CA VAL A 75 -17.64 -9.15 0.43
C VAL A 75 -17.93 -8.62 -0.97
N GLU A 76 -19.11 -8.94 -1.50
CA GLU A 76 -19.59 -8.33 -2.74
C GLU A 76 -19.98 -6.87 -2.46
N VAL A 77 -19.53 -5.98 -3.32
CA VAL A 77 -19.80 -4.55 -3.26
C VAL A 77 -20.32 -4.05 -4.61
N GLU A 78 -21.00 -2.91 -4.60
CA GLU A 78 -21.36 -2.26 -5.85
C GLU A 78 -20.10 -1.87 -6.62
N SER A 79 -20.04 -2.30 -7.88
CA SER A 79 -18.89 -1.98 -8.71
C SER A 79 -18.90 -0.51 -9.10
N THR A 80 -17.82 0.18 -8.78
CA THR A 80 -17.56 1.55 -9.24
C THR A 80 -16.92 1.57 -10.64
N THR A 81 -16.59 0.39 -11.18
CA THR A 81 -15.96 0.25 -12.49
C THR A 81 -17.06 0.27 -13.55
N GLN A 82 -17.20 1.39 -14.25
CA GLN A 82 -18.08 1.45 -15.44
C GLN A 82 -17.47 0.60 -16.55
N ALA A 83 -18.05 -0.55 -16.80
CA ALA A 83 -17.86 -1.22 -18.09
C ALA A 83 -18.64 -0.45 -19.13
N GLY A 84 -18.03 -0.19 -20.29
CA GLY A 84 -18.49 0.73 -21.33
C GLY A 84 -20.01 0.72 -21.61
N ALA A 85 -20.50 1.70 -22.34
CA ALA A 85 -21.91 2.10 -22.50
C ALA A 85 -22.92 0.97 -22.88
N LEU A 86 -22.45 -0.20 -23.28
CA LEU A 86 -23.26 -1.37 -23.64
C LEU A 86 -23.33 -2.46 -22.54
N GLN A 87 -22.62 -2.29 -21.43
CA GLN A 87 -22.57 -3.30 -20.37
C GLN A 87 -23.19 -2.77 -19.09
N ARG A 88 -24.50 -2.65 -19.07
CA ARG A 88 -25.24 -1.95 -18.02
C ARG A 88 -25.28 -2.68 -16.66
N ASP A 89 -25.15 -4.00 -16.58
CA ASP A 89 -25.64 -4.70 -15.38
C ASP A 89 -24.76 -5.86 -14.87
N VAL A 90 -23.46 -5.91 -15.18
CA VAL A 90 -22.77 -7.20 -14.99
C VAL A 90 -21.46 -7.13 -14.20
N ASN A 91 -21.04 -5.98 -13.75
CA ASN A 91 -19.81 -5.89 -12.99
C ASN A 91 -20.09 -6.12 -11.50
N LYS A 92 -20.08 -7.37 -11.11
CA LYS A 92 -19.94 -7.70 -9.72
C LYS A 92 -18.49 -7.44 -9.31
N GLU A 93 -18.33 -6.81 -8.18
CA GLU A 93 -17.05 -6.59 -7.56
C GLU A 93 -17.06 -7.22 -6.17
N ARG A 94 -15.92 -7.77 -5.76
CA ARG A 94 -15.73 -8.22 -4.39
C ARG A 94 -14.42 -7.74 -3.83
N VAL A 95 -14.43 -7.50 -2.54
CA VAL A 95 -13.26 -7.00 -1.81
C VAL A 95 -13.00 -7.87 -0.58
N LYS A 96 -11.74 -7.99 -0.19
CA LYS A 96 -11.33 -8.47 1.13
C LYS A 96 -10.15 -7.65 1.63
N TYR A 97 -10.02 -7.56 2.95
CA TYR A 97 -8.87 -6.92 3.58
C TYR A 97 -7.93 -7.98 4.15
N VAL A 98 -6.64 -7.69 4.02
CA VAL A 98 -5.55 -8.39 4.68
C VAL A 98 -4.80 -7.36 5.51
N VAL A 99 -4.71 -7.59 6.81
CA VAL A 99 -3.94 -6.74 7.73
C VAL A 99 -2.76 -7.54 8.25
N GLU A 100 -1.56 -7.05 7.99
CA GLU A 100 -0.32 -7.64 8.47
C GLU A 100 0.22 -6.82 9.63
N VAL A 101 0.34 -7.44 10.81
CA VAL A 101 0.90 -6.81 12.01
C VAL A 101 2.30 -7.34 12.26
N LYS A 102 3.29 -6.45 12.30
CA LYS A 102 4.69 -6.79 12.51
C LYS A 102 5.27 -6.03 13.71
N ARG A 103 6.16 -6.67 14.45
CA ARG A 103 6.95 -5.97 15.47
C ARG A 103 7.96 -5.04 14.81
N VAL A 104 8.05 -3.81 15.30
CA VAL A 104 8.96 -2.78 14.79
C VAL A 104 9.61 -2.09 15.99
N GLY A 105 10.89 -2.37 16.22
CA GLY A 105 11.58 -1.90 17.41
C GLY A 105 10.88 -2.36 18.69
N THR A 106 10.51 -1.42 19.55
CA THR A 106 9.77 -1.68 20.81
C THR A 106 8.25 -1.73 20.62
N GLY A 107 7.75 -1.36 19.45
CA GLY A 107 6.33 -1.31 19.12
C GLY A 107 5.92 -2.29 18.00
N ALA A 108 4.84 -1.96 17.32
CA ALA A 108 4.36 -2.71 16.15
C ALA A 108 3.75 -1.81 15.07
N ALA A 109 3.65 -2.35 13.87
CA ALA A 109 3.02 -1.69 12.74
C ALA A 109 1.97 -2.62 12.11
N ALA A 110 0.81 -2.05 11.76
CA ALA A 110 -0.24 -2.73 11.01
C ALA A 110 -0.28 -2.18 9.59
N THR A 111 0.01 -3.03 8.62
CA THR A 111 -0.05 -2.71 7.18
C THR A 111 -1.33 -3.27 6.61
N VAL A 112 -2.09 -2.44 5.91
CA VAL A 112 -3.39 -2.80 5.32
C VAL A 112 -3.25 -3.00 3.82
N LEU A 113 -3.83 -4.07 3.31
CA LEU A 113 -3.95 -4.38 1.89
C LEU A 113 -5.40 -4.73 1.58
N GLN A 114 -5.97 -4.08 0.58
CA GLN A 114 -7.25 -4.48 0.01
C GLN A 114 -7.02 -5.31 -1.25
N LEU A 115 -7.56 -6.52 -1.27
CA LEU A 115 -7.66 -7.34 -2.47
C LEU A 115 -9.02 -7.08 -3.11
N ARG A 116 -9.02 -6.80 -4.42
CA ARG A 116 -10.22 -6.54 -5.21
C ARG A 116 -10.28 -7.46 -6.40
N GLU A 117 -11.46 -7.94 -6.69
CA GLU A 117 -11.71 -8.72 -7.91
C GLU A 117 -13.00 -8.26 -8.57
N ILE A 118 -13.00 -8.22 -9.89
CA ILE A 118 -14.19 -7.95 -10.71
C ILE A 118 -14.61 -9.21 -11.46
N TRP A 119 -15.90 -9.41 -11.57
CA TRP A 119 -16.46 -10.47 -12.41
C TRP A 119 -16.48 -10.04 -13.86
N SER A 120 -15.90 -10.83 -14.73
CA SER A 120 -15.89 -10.55 -16.18
C SER A 120 -16.79 -11.54 -16.91
N PRO A 121 -18.00 -11.15 -17.28
CA PRO A 121 -18.93 -12.05 -17.98
C PRO A 121 -18.65 -12.20 -19.48
N MET A 122 -17.83 -11.31 -20.04
CA MET A 122 -17.56 -11.28 -21.48
C MET A 122 -16.06 -11.27 -21.80
N GLY A 123 -15.67 -11.93 -22.88
CA GLY A 123 -14.30 -11.98 -23.38
C GLY A 123 -13.67 -13.37 -23.27
N VAL A 124 -12.37 -13.46 -23.57
CA VAL A 124 -11.59 -14.72 -23.61
C VAL A 124 -11.57 -15.46 -22.26
N LYS A 125 -11.81 -14.73 -21.16
CA LYS A 125 -11.90 -15.27 -19.78
C LYS A 125 -13.28 -15.00 -19.19
N MET A 126 -14.30 -15.54 -19.82
CA MET A 126 -15.69 -15.42 -19.34
C MET A 126 -15.90 -16.15 -18.02
N ASN A 127 -16.82 -15.64 -17.20
CA ASN A 127 -17.23 -16.25 -15.93
C ASN A 127 -16.09 -16.49 -14.94
N GLN A 128 -15.18 -15.52 -14.80
CA GLN A 128 -14.08 -15.59 -13.86
C GLN A 128 -13.93 -14.30 -13.07
N TRP A 129 -13.57 -14.44 -11.80
CA TRP A 129 -13.07 -13.34 -10.99
C TRP A 129 -11.67 -12.96 -11.47
N ARG A 130 -11.45 -11.68 -11.65
CA ARG A 130 -10.16 -11.13 -12.09
C ARG A 130 -9.67 -10.12 -11.08
N ALA A 131 -8.47 -10.33 -10.57
CA ALA A 131 -7.82 -9.39 -9.66
C ALA A 131 -7.60 -8.03 -10.34
N VAL A 132 -7.88 -6.99 -9.59
CA VAL A 132 -7.64 -5.59 -9.94
C VAL A 132 -6.92 -4.89 -8.79
N PRO A 133 -6.25 -3.76 -9.01
CA PRO A 133 -5.59 -3.02 -7.94
C PRO A 133 -6.56 -2.66 -6.81
N GLY A 134 -6.09 -2.77 -5.56
CA GLY A 134 -6.80 -2.32 -4.39
C GLY A 134 -7.08 -0.81 -4.44
N ASN A 135 -7.98 -0.34 -3.59
CA ASN A 135 -8.27 1.07 -3.45
C ASN A 135 -7.41 1.68 -2.35
N PRO A 136 -6.40 2.53 -2.68
CA PRO A 136 -5.51 3.10 -1.67
C PRO A 136 -6.23 3.98 -0.63
N ARG A 137 -7.38 4.55 -0.98
CA ARG A 137 -8.17 5.36 -0.03
C ARG A 137 -8.83 4.49 1.02
N GLU A 138 -9.37 3.35 0.63
CA GLU A 138 -9.96 2.38 1.54
C GLU A 138 -8.91 1.74 2.45
N GLU A 139 -7.76 1.38 1.89
CA GLU A 139 -6.61 0.89 2.67
C GLU A 139 -6.18 1.92 3.72
N ALA A 140 -6.05 3.19 3.30
CA ALA A 140 -5.69 4.29 4.21
C ALA A 140 -6.76 4.54 5.28
N ALA A 141 -8.05 4.40 4.94
CA ALA A 141 -9.14 4.57 5.91
C ALA A 141 -9.09 3.50 7.01
N VAL A 142 -8.85 2.24 6.66
CA VAL A 142 -8.70 1.16 7.65
C VAL A 142 -7.44 1.37 8.50
N ALA A 143 -6.31 1.75 7.90
CA ALA A 143 -5.10 2.05 8.65
C ALA A 143 -5.27 3.23 9.62
N ALA A 144 -5.98 4.29 9.18
CA ALA A 144 -6.31 5.44 10.03
C ALA A 144 -7.23 5.06 11.19
N GLU A 145 -8.19 4.17 10.98
CA GLU A 145 -9.08 3.67 12.03
C GLU A 145 -8.31 2.87 13.08
N ILE A 146 -7.36 2.01 12.65
CA ILE A 146 -6.48 1.30 13.57
C ILE A 146 -5.67 2.31 14.41
N ALA A 147 -5.06 3.30 13.76
CA ALA A 147 -4.27 4.33 14.44
C ALA A 147 -5.10 5.15 15.44
N ARG A 148 -6.32 5.52 15.06
CA ARG A 148 -7.26 6.25 15.94
C ARG A 148 -7.57 5.45 17.21
N ARG A 149 -7.94 4.16 17.04
CA ARG A 149 -8.26 3.27 18.17
C ARG A 149 -7.06 3.01 19.08
N LEU A 150 -5.85 2.90 18.51
CA LEU A 150 -4.62 2.78 19.29
C LEU A 150 -4.39 4.03 20.15
N LYS A 151 -4.56 5.22 19.55
CA LYS A 151 -4.45 6.49 20.29
C LYS A 151 -5.44 6.60 21.45
N GLU A 152 -6.68 6.13 21.28
CA GLU A 152 -7.68 6.09 22.34
C GLU A 152 -7.31 5.15 23.48
N LYS A 153 -6.51 4.13 23.20
CA LYS A 153 -5.96 3.20 24.21
C LYS A 153 -4.64 3.71 24.86
N GLY A 154 -4.22 4.94 24.56
CA GLY A 154 -3.04 5.54 25.12
C GLY A 154 -1.74 5.20 24.38
N CYS A 155 -1.86 4.79 23.10
CA CYS A 155 -0.68 4.51 22.26
C CYS A 155 -0.20 5.76 21.43
#